data_f4b0b9db7b018803e427db71c3161fb9
#
_entry.id   f4b0b9db7b018803e427db71c3161fb9
#
_cell.length_a   1.000
_cell.length_b   1.000
_cell.length_c   1.000
_cell.angle_alpha   90.00
_cell.angle_beta   90.00
_cell.angle_gamma   90.00
#
_symmetry.space_group_name_H-M   'P 1'
#
loop_
_entity.id
_entity.type
_entity.pdbx_description
1 polymer ?
#
loop_
_entity_poly.entity_id
_entity_poly.type
_entity_poly.pdbx_seq_one_letter_code
_entity_poly.pdbx_strand_id
1 'polypeptide(L)'
;MDFTATEEQNMIREMVRGFAEETLAPTCLERDREQRAPLVEWLEFCNATGLQGVTIPEEYGGNQVDSVSESIIVEELARVDPSFSVMYCVHVGLCSMTIALHGNEEQKNQYLPRLAGNEIGAYSLSEAGAGTDAAALGCKAKISEDGSHYILNGEKMWVTNGSSADIYVLFAKDVDHPEFGEKKHGGTTAFIVEKAFEGFSVGKKEDKLGIRSSDTCSLILKDCRVPVENVLKGVGEGFPIAMNALDNSRIGIAAQALGIAQGSFEAALNYAHER
;
A
#
# COMPACT_ATOMS: atom_id res chain seq x y z
N MET A 1 -5.24 -23.09 -23.11
CA MET A 1 -4.74 -22.32 -21.96
C MET A 1 -4.90 -23.23 -20.75
N ASP A 2 -3.87 -23.49 -19.99
CA ASP A 2 -3.92 -24.30 -18.79
C ASP A 2 -4.15 -23.37 -17.59
N PHE A 3 -5.15 -23.62 -16.78
CA PHE A 3 -5.49 -22.87 -15.57
C PHE A 3 -5.15 -23.62 -14.28
N THR A 4 -4.43 -24.76 -14.40
CA THR A 4 -4.02 -25.55 -13.25
C THR A 4 -2.91 -24.79 -12.50
N ALA A 5 -3.09 -24.62 -11.19
CA ALA A 5 -2.05 -24.02 -10.36
C ALA A 5 -0.81 -24.90 -10.32
N THR A 6 0.35 -24.28 -10.33
CA THR A 6 1.65 -24.97 -10.18
C THR A 6 1.79 -25.56 -8.77
N GLU A 7 2.77 -26.43 -8.58
CA GLU A 7 3.08 -27.00 -7.26
C GLU A 7 3.46 -25.89 -6.26
N GLU A 8 4.28 -24.94 -6.69
CA GLU A 8 4.67 -23.77 -5.89
C GLU A 8 3.47 -22.90 -5.51
N GLN A 9 2.58 -22.60 -6.47
CA GLN A 9 1.36 -21.83 -6.20
C GLN A 9 0.43 -22.56 -5.20
N ASN A 10 0.35 -23.87 -5.25
CA ASN A 10 -0.40 -24.66 -4.28
C ASN A 10 0.24 -24.63 -2.88
N MET A 11 1.57 -24.72 -2.79
CA MET A 11 2.30 -24.58 -1.53
C MET A 11 2.07 -23.20 -0.89
N ILE A 12 2.14 -22.13 -1.68
CA ILE A 12 1.83 -20.76 -1.23
C ILE A 12 0.40 -20.69 -0.71
N ARG A 13 -0.57 -21.23 -1.44
CA ARG A 13 -1.99 -21.27 -1.03
C ARG A 13 -2.16 -21.95 0.31
N GLU A 14 -1.59 -23.15 0.48
CA GLU A 14 -1.70 -23.91 1.72
C GLU A 14 -1.07 -23.18 2.91
N MET A 15 0.11 -22.60 2.72
CA MET A 15 0.80 -21.81 3.74
C MET A 15 -0.03 -20.60 4.19
N VAL A 16 -0.51 -19.79 3.23
CA VAL A 16 -1.28 -18.58 3.54
C VAL A 16 -2.64 -18.92 4.14
N ARG A 17 -3.30 -19.96 3.64
CA ARG A 17 -4.56 -20.46 4.21
C ARG A 17 -4.39 -20.88 5.66
N GLY A 18 -3.36 -21.67 5.96
CA GLY A 18 -3.05 -22.08 7.32
C GLY A 18 -2.83 -20.88 8.25
N PHE A 19 -2.00 -19.93 7.83
CA PHE A 19 -1.79 -18.69 8.59
C PHE A 19 -3.10 -17.92 8.81
N ALA A 20 -3.92 -17.74 7.77
CA ALA A 20 -5.16 -17.00 7.88
C ALA A 20 -6.16 -17.66 8.85
N GLU A 21 -6.30 -18.97 8.81
CA GLU A 21 -7.21 -19.73 9.68
C GLU A 21 -6.70 -19.81 11.13
N GLU A 22 -5.42 -19.99 11.34
CA GLU A 22 -4.84 -20.17 12.67
C GLU A 22 -4.57 -18.85 13.40
N THR A 23 -4.14 -17.80 12.67
CA THR A 23 -3.69 -16.53 13.26
C THR A 23 -4.72 -15.40 13.08
N LEU A 24 -5.30 -15.23 11.89
CA LEU A 24 -6.21 -14.11 11.63
C LEU A 24 -7.64 -14.38 12.09
N ALA A 25 -8.19 -15.57 11.80
CA ALA A 25 -9.59 -15.90 12.07
C ALA A 25 -10.00 -15.72 13.53
N PRO A 26 -9.19 -16.11 14.55
CA PRO A 26 -9.61 -16.02 15.95
C PRO A 26 -9.94 -14.60 16.41
N THR A 27 -9.30 -13.57 15.83
CA THR A 27 -9.38 -12.19 16.31
C THR A 27 -9.93 -11.20 15.27
N CYS A 28 -10.18 -11.62 14.02
CA CYS A 28 -10.60 -10.70 12.94
C CYS A 28 -11.89 -9.93 13.27
N LEU A 29 -12.91 -10.58 13.84
CA LEU A 29 -14.18 -9.93 14.21
C LEU A 29 -14.02 -8.95 15.38
N GLU A 30 -13.18 -9.29 16.34
CA GLU A 30 -12.88 -8.39 17.47
C GLU A 30 -12.14 -7.15 16.98
N ARG A 31 -11.09 -7.33 16.18
CA ARG A 31 -10.34 -6.22 15.56
C ARG A 31 -11.23 -5.30 14.73
N ASP A 32 -12.15 -5.88 13.94
CA ASP A 32 -13.08 -5.09 13.13
C ASP A 32 -14.02 -4.24 14.00
N ARG A 33 -14.58 -4.81 15.08
CA ARG A 33 -15.43 -4.09 16.04
C ARG A 33 -14.68 -2.97 16.75
N GLU A 34 -13.45 -3.23 17.17
CA GLU A 34 -12.58 -2.27 17.84
C GLU A 34 -11.90 -1.29 16.88
N GLN A 35 -12.02 -1.52 15.57
CA GLN A 35 -11.29 -0.78 14.54
C GLN A 35 -9.78 -0.78 14.77
N ARG A 36 -9.24 -1.88 15.28
CA ARG A 36 -7.83 -2.05 15.63
C ARG A 36 -7.05 -2.63 14.46
N ALA A 37 -5.99 -1.91 14.03
CA ALA A 37 -5.10 -2.40 12.97
C ALA A 37 -4.39 -3.71 13.35
N PRO A 38 -4.23 -4.65 12.42
CA PRO A 38 -3.66 -5.98 12.67
C PRO A 38 -2.12 -5.97 12.70
N LEU A 39 -1.52 -5.13 13.57
CA LEU A 39 -0.06 -4.93 13.59
C LEU A 39 0.70 -6.11 14.23
N VAL A 40 0.12 -6.78 15.20
CA VAL A 40 0.70 -8.00 15.80
C VAL A 40 0.68 -9.12 14.76
N GLU A 41 -0.46 -9.30 14.11
CA GLU A 41 -0.66 -10.29 13.07
C GLU A 41 0.23 -10.00 11.84
N TRP A 42 0.55 -8.72 11.57
CA TRP A 42 1.52 -8.35 10.53
C TRP A 42 2.92 -8.87 10.86
N LEU A 43 3.40 -8.66 12.08
CA LEU A 43 4.71 -9.16 12.50
C LEU A 43 4.76 -10.70 12.49
N GLU A 44 3.68 -11.36 12.92
CA GLU A 44 3.57 -12.81 12.84
C GLU A 44 3.59 -13.32 11.41
N PHE A 45 2.88 -12.64 10.47
CA PHE A 45 2.91 -12.95 9.04
C PHE A 45 4.31 -12.82 8.45
N CYS A 46 5.00 -11.71 8.71
CA CYS A 46 6.36 -11.50 8.24
C CYS A 46 7.31 -12.61 8.72
N ASN A 47 7.22 -12.98 10.00
CA ASN A 47 8.09 -14.01 10.59
C ASN A 47 7.74 -15.43 10.13
N ALA A 48 6.47 -15.75 9.94
CA ALA A 48 6.02 -17.08 9.59
C ALA A 48 6.15 -17.42 8.10
N THR A 49 5.94 -16.42 7.24
CA THR A 49 5.81 -16.66 5.80
C THR A 49 6.91 -16.01 4.95
N GLY A 50 7.42 -14.87 5.35
CA GLY A 50 8.32 -14.05 4.55
C GLY A 50 7.67 -13.42 3.32
N LEU A 51 6.33 -13.52 3.15
CA LEU A 51 5.62 -13.10 1.92
C LEU A 51 5.33 -11.60 1.83
N GLN A 52 5.78 -10.78 2.77
CA GLN A 52 5.68 -9.32 2.68
C GLN A 52 6.57 -8.71 1.60
N GLY A 53 7.61 -9.45 1.16
CA GLY A 53 8.57 -9.02 0.14
C GLY A 53 8.31 -9.55 -1.27
N VAL A 54 7.10 -10.04 -1.59
CA VAL A 54 6.80 -10.74 -2.87
C VAL A 54 6.90 -9.88 -4.14
N THR A 55 6.95 -8.58 -4.03
CA THR A 55 7.16 -7.65 -5.16
C THR A 55 8.56 -7.04 -5.16
N ILE A 56 9.38 -7.43 -4.20
CA ILE A 56 10.75 -6.93 -4.01
C ILE A 56 11.74 -7.95 -4.56
N PRO A 57 12.70 -7.55 -5.41
CA PRO A 57 13.75 -8.45 -5.90
C PRO A 57 14.60 -9.05 -4.76
N GLU A 58 15.12 -10.25 -4.97
CA GLU A 58 15.92 -10.98 -3.99
C GLU A 58 17.17 -10.20 -3.54
N GLU A 59 17.79 -9.43 -4.43
CA GLU A 59 18.98 -8.61 -4.14
C GLU A 59 18.71 -7.53 -3.07
N TYR A 60 17.44 -7.15 -2.85
CA TYR A 60 17.01 -6.22 -1.79
C TYR A 60 16.30 -6.93 -0.62
N GLY A 61 16.47 -8.25 -0.51
CA GLY A 61 15.91 -9.04 0.60
C GLY A 61 14.47 -9.50 0.41
N GLY A 62 13.89 -9.31 -0.78
CA GLY A 62 12.58 -9.83 -1.12
C GLY A 62 12.60 -11.28 -1.62
N ASN A 63 11.45 -11.75 -2.00
CA ASN A 63 11.23 -13.08 -2.59
C ASN A 63 10.24 -13.00 -3.75
N GLN A 64 10.58 -12.19 -4.74
CA GLN A 64 9.73 -11.87 -5.87
C GLN A 64 9.04 -13.10 -6.47
N VAL A 65 7.71 -13.07 -6.52
CA VAL A 65 6.87 -14.13 -7.11
C VAL A 65 6.13 -13.62 -8.35
N ASP A 66 5.49 -14.52 -9.08
CA ASP A 66 4.61 -14.13 -10.20
C ASP A 66 3.27 -13.54 -9.72
N SER A 67 2.58 -12.81 -10.61
CA SER A 67 1.31 -12.13 -10.27
C SER A 67 0.17 -13.09 -9.92
N VAL A 68 0.23 -14.37 -10.35
CA VAL A 68 -0.77 -15.37 -9.97
C VAL A 68 -0.54 -15.78 -8.52
N SER A 69 0.71 -16.02 -8.13
CA SER A 69 1.09 -16.31 -6.75
C SER A 69 0.71 -15.17 -5.80
N GLU A 70 0.98 -13.91 -6.18
CA GLU A 70 0.54 -12.72 -5.43
C GLU A 70 -0.99 -12.69 -5.27
N SER A 71 -1.74 -12.99 -6.35
CA SER A 71 -3.20 -13.04 -6.31
C SER A 71 -3.73 -14.13 -5.39
N ILE A 72 -3.09 -15.29 -5.35
CA ILE A 72 -3.42 -16.39 -4.44
C ILE A 72 -3.24 -15.96 -2.99
N ILE A 73 -2.14 -15.29 -2.67
CA ILE A 73 -1.90 -14.76 -1.32
C ILE A 73 -3.03 -13.82 -0.89
N VAL A 74 -3.34 -12.85 -1.74
CA VAL A 74 -4.40 -11.86 -1.48
C VAL A 74 -5.76 -12.51 -1.30
N GLU A 75 -6.12 -13.48 -2.15
CA GLU A 75 -7.38 -14.23 -2.10
C GLU A 75 -7.52 -14.98 -0.78
N GLU A 76 -6.51 -15.75 -0.38
CA GLU A 76 -6.55 -16.54 0.85
C GLU A 76 -6.59 -15.68 2.12
N LEU A 77 -5.85 -14.57 2.15
CA LEU A 77 -5.94 -13.59 3.23
C LEU A 77 -7.35 -12.96 3.31
N ALA A 78 -7.90 -12.54 2.17
CA ALA A 78 -9.19 -11.87 2.09
C ALA A 78 -10.37 -12.80 2.42
N ARG A 79 -10.23 -14.09 2.18
CA ARG A 79 -11.22 -15.12 2.53
C ARG A 79 -11.52 -15.11 4.03
N VAL A 80 -10.52 -14.78 4.86
CA VAL A 80 -10.61 -14.78 6.32
C VAL A 80 -10.66 -13.37 6.90
N ASP A 81 -9.71 -12.50 6.50
CA ASP A 81 -9.59 -11.14 7.00
C ASP A 81 -9.37 -10.12 5.87
N PRO A 82 -10.45 -9.55 5.33
CA PRO A 82 -10.35 -8.51 4.30
C PRO A 82 -9.54 -7.28 4.71
N SER A 83 -9.50 -6.96 6.01
CA SER A 83 -8.75 -5.81 6.52
C SER A 83 -7.24 -6.05 6.49
N PHE A 84 -6.81 -7.26 6.85
CA PHE A 84 -5.41 -7.66 6.71
C PHE A 84 -5.01 -7.73 5.24
N SER A 85 -5.87 -8.30 4.39
CA SER A 85 -5.63 -8.41 2.95
C SER A 85 -5.42 -7.05 2.28
N VAL A 86 -6.25 -6.02 2.57
CA VAL A 86 -6.06 -4.68 1.98
C VAL A 86 -4.80 -3.99 2.50
N MET A 87 -4.44 -4.18 3.78
CA MET A 87 -3.19 -3.71 4.34
C MET A 87 -2.00 -4.30 3.56
N TYR A 88 -2.02 -5.60 3.32
CA TYR A 88 -1.04 -6.32 2.52
C TYR A 88 -0.99 -5.81 1.08
N CYS A 89 -2.13 -5.69 0.38
CA CYS A 89 -2.20 -5.20 -1.00
C CYS A 89 -1.54 -3.83 -1.18
N VAL A 90 -1.77 -2.90 -0.25
CA VAL A 90 -1.16 -1.56 -0.33
C VAL A 90 0.34 -1.61 -0.09
N HIS A 91 0.77 -2.43 0.87
CA HIS A 91 2.18 -2.61 1.15
C HIS A 91 2.94 -3.20 -0.05
N VAL A 92 2.50 -4.35 -0.59
CA VAL A 92 3.22 -5.04 -1.68
C VAL A 92 2.96 -4.40 -3.04
N GLY A 93 1.69 -4.20 -3.40
CA GLY A 93 1.27 -3.84 -4.76
C GLY A 93 1.33 -2.34 -5.06
N LEU A 94 1.35 -1.48 -4.05
CA LEU A 94 1.41 -0.03 -4.25
C LEU A 94 2.72 0.59 -3.76
N CYS A 95 3.09 0.42 -2.50
CA CYS A 95 4.30 1.04 -1.97
C CYS A 95 5.57 0.34 -2.44
N SER A 96 5.75 -0.93 -2.08
CA SER A 96 6.98 -1.69 -2.37
C SER A 96 7.24 -1.81 -3.87
N MET A 97 6.23 -2.19 -4.65
CA MET A 97 6.34 -2.31 -6.10
C MET A 97 6.66 -0.97 -6.78
N THR A 98 6.07 0.15 -6.33
CA THR A 98 6.37 1.46 -6.92
C THR A 98 7.82 1.84 -6.69
N ILE A 99 8.39 1.61 -5.51
CA ILE A 99 9.80 1.87 -5.22
C ILE A 99 10.70 0.90 -6.03
N ALA A 100 10.34 -0.38 -6.12
CA ALA A 100 11.10 -1.37 -6.89
C ALA A 100 11.17 -1.03 -8.39
N LEU A 101 10.06 -0.53 -8.97
CA LEU A 101 9.99 -0.21 -10.40
C LEU A 101 10.57 1.16 -10.76
N HIS A 102 10.48 2.14 -9.88
CA HIS A 102 10.76 3.55 -10.21
C HIS A 102 11.86 4.19 -9.36
N GLY A 103 12.28 3.56 -8.27
CA GLY A 103 13.40 4.00 -7.45
C GLY A 103 14.74 3.86 -8.17
N ASN A 104 15.68 4.75 -7.87
CA ASN A 104 17.07 4.57 -8.21
C ASN A 104 17.74 3.55 -7.26
N GLU A 105 19.00 3.19 -7.52
CA GLU A 105 19.70 2.15 -6.75
C GLU A 105 19.86 2.51 -5.26
N GLU A 106 20.13 3.79 -4.96
CA GLU A 106 20.24 4.28 -3.58
C GLU A 106 18.91 4.15 -2.84
N GLN A 107 17.80 4.56 -3.48
CA GLN A 107 16.46 4.47 -2.93
C GLN A 107 16.05 3.00 -2.72
N LYS A 108 16.30 2.13 -3.68
CA LYS A 108 16.01 0.69 -3.56
C LYS A 108 16.80 0.07 -2.41
N ASN A 109 18.11 0.32 -2.33
CA ASN A 109 18.97 -0.20 -1.26
C ASN A 109 18.56 0.32 0.13
N GLN A 110 18.04 1.55 0.22
CA GLN A 110 17.61 2.14 1.48
C GLN A 110 16.24 1.65 1.94
N TYR A 111 15.26 1.54 1.05
CA TYR A 111 13.86 1.35 1.42
C TYR A 111 13.35 -0.09 1.24
N LEU A 112 13.79 -0.80 0.20
CA LEU A 112 13.26 -2.14 -0.08
C LEU A 112 13.61 -3.18 0.99
N PRO A 113 14.83 -3.22 1.57
CA PRO A 113 15.13 -4.15 2.65
C PRO A 113 14.29 -3.91 3.92
N ARG A 114 13.91 -2.67 4.19
CA ARG A 114 13.05 -2.29 5.32
C ARG A 114 11.62 -2.81 5.10
N LEU A 115 11.10 -2.65 3.87
CA LEU A 115 9.78 -3.16 3.46
C LEU A 115 9.76 -4.69 3.33
N ALA A 116 10.84 -5.32 2.89
CA ALA A 116 10.99 -6.78 2.90
C ALA A 116 11.13 -7.35 4.33
N GLY A 117 11.50 -6.50 5.29
CA GLY A 117 11.54 -6.82 6.72
C GLY A 117 10.15 -6.75 7.35
N ASN A 118 9.94 -5.82 8.26
CA ASN A 118 8.68 -5.69 8.99
C ASN A 118 8.07 -4.28 8.95
N GLU A 119 8.71 -3.32 8.31
CA GLU A 119 8.16 -1.98 8.13
C GLU A 119 7.00 -2.00 7.13
N ILE A 120 6.02 -1.15 7.37
CA ILE A 120 4.80 -1.11 6.58
C ILE A 120 4.87 0.02 5.57
N GLY A 121 4.46 -0.28 4.33
CA GLY A 121 4.34 0.70 3.26
C GLY A 121 2.92 1.22 3.10
N ALA A 122 2.79 2.51 2.73
CA ALA A 122 1.53 3.14 2.35
C ALA A 122 1.66 3.89 1.01
N TYR A 123 0.51 4.16 0.39
CA TYR A 123 0.42 4.89 -0.87
C TYR A 123 -0.59 6.02 -0.75
N SER A 124 -0.18 7.22 -1.10
CA SER A 124 -0.93 8.44 -0.78
C SER A 124 -1.10 9.35 -1.99
N LEU A 125 -2.18 9.12 -2.74
CA LEU A 125 -2.55 9.90 -3.94
C LEU A 125 -3.75 10.79 -3.68
N SER A 126 -4.85 10.24 -3.13
CA SER A 126 -6.16 10.88 -3.03
C SER A 126 -6.19 12.10 -2.11
N GLU A 127 -7.02 13.09 -2.48
CA GLU A 127 -7.29 14.32 -1.73
C GLU A 127 -8.80 14.62 -1.77
N ALA A 128 -9.28 15.52 -0.93
CA ALA A 128 -10.69 15.94 -0.92
C ALA A 128 -11.20 16.42 -2.30
N GLY A 129 -10.34 17.09 -3.07
CA GLY A 129 -10.63 17.57 -4.43
C GLY A 129 -10.14 16.68 -5.56
N ALA A 130 -9.45 15.57 -5.27
CA ALA A 130 -8.80 14.70 -6.25
C ALA A 130 -8.98 13.22 -5.88
N GLY A 131 -10.12 12.67 -6.22
CA GLY A 131 -10.43 11.23 -6.12
C GLY A 131 -10.29 10.57 -7.49
N THR A 132 -11.42 10.32 -8.18
CA THR A 132 -11.44 9.77 -9.55
C THR A 132 -10.61 10.61 -10.52
N ASP A 133 -10.64 11.93 -10.36
CA ASP A 133 -9.79 12.86 -11.08
C ASP A 133 -8.43 13.04 -10.41
N ALA A 134 -7.58 12.03 -10.50
CA ALA A 134 -6.26 12.01 -9.91
C ALA A 134 -5.29 13.09 -10.46
N ALA A 135 -5.62 13.72 -11.59
CA ALA A 135 -4.85 14.83 -12.14
C ALA A 135 -5.09 16.16 -11.39
N ALA A 136 -6.16 16.25 -10.59
CA ALA A 136 -6.57 17.48 -9.91
C ALA A 136 -5.93 17.69 -8.53
N LEU A 137 -4.77 17.06 -8.26
CA LEU A 137 -4.07 17.19 -6.97
C LEU A 137 -3.87 18.66 -6.57
N GLY A 138 -4.13 18.97 -5.31
CA GLY A 138 -3.93 20.27 -4.69
C GLY A 138 -2.71 20.36 -3.75
N CYS A 139 -2.21 19.21 -3.26
CA CYS A 139 -1.00 19.13 -2.46
C CYS A 139 0.20 19.67 -3.25
N LYS A 140 0.95 20.60 -2.65
CA LYS A 140 2.05 21.31 -3.30
C LYS A 140 3.39 20.88 -2.74
N ALA A 141 4.39 20.82 -3.61
CA ALA A 141 5.80 20.68 -3.29
C ALA A 141 6.55 21.89 -3.83
N LYS A 142 7.45 22.43 -3.05
CA LYS A 142 8.33 23.53 -3.45
C LYS A 142 9.76 23.22 -3.02
N ILE A 143 10.73 23.42 -3.91
CA ILE A 143 12.14 23.25 -3.57
C ILE A 143 12.57 24.31 -2.53
N SER A 144 13.38 23.92 -1.54
CA SER A 144 13.97 24.83 -0.55
C SER A 144 14.99 25.77 -1.20
N GLU A 145 15.29 26.91 -0.56
CA GLU A 145 16.22 27.90 -1.09
C GLU A 145 17.64 27.33 -1.29
N ASP A 146 18.05 26.41 -0.44
CA ASP A 146 19.35 25.73 -0.52
C ASP A 146 19.38 24.53 -1.46
N GLY A 147 18.21 24.16 -2.03
CA GLY A 147 18.05 23.04 -2.96
C GLY A 147 18.19 21.67 -2.33
N SER A 148 18.23 21.55 -1.01
CA SER A 148 18.51 20.27 -0.31
C SER A 148 17.26 19.42 -0.10
N HIS A 149 16.07 20.02 -0.09
CA HIS A 149 14.81 19.30 0.17
C HIS A 149 13.60 19.99 -0.45
N TYR A 150 12.53 19.25 -0.60
CA TYR A 150 11.20 19.77 -0.93
C TYR A 150 10.42 20.08 0.34
N ILE A 151 9.65 21.18 0.32
CA ILE A 151 8.68 21.55 1.34
C ILE A 151 7.30 21.16 0.81
N LEU A 152 6.66 20.16 1.41
CA LEU A 152 5.33 19.70 1.02
C LEU A 152 4.26 20.30 1.92
N ASN A 153 3.16 20.78 1.30
CA ASN A 153 2.01 21.33 1.99
C ASN A 153 0.71 20.82 1.37
N GLY A 154 -0.19 20.30 2.22
CA GLY A 154 -1.49 19.79 1.81
C GLY A 154 -2.02 18.70 2.72
N GLU A 155 -3.16 18.13 2.36
CA GLU A 155 -3.80 17.03 3.07
C GLU A 155 -4.13 15.90 2.08
N LYS A 156 -3.82 14.68 2.47
CA LYS A 156 -4.19 13.45 1.75
C LYS A 156 -5.32 12.76 2.48
N MET A 157 -6.19 12.07 1.73
CA MET A 157 -7.36 11.39 2.29
C MET A 157 -7.37 9.91 1.95
N TRP A 158 -8.01 9.15 2.84
CA TRP A 158 -8.29 7.72 2.68
C TRP A 158 -7.04 6.87 2.45
N VAL A 159 -5.96 7.22 3.15
CA VAL A 159 -4.69 6.52 3.05
C VAL A 159 -4.76 5.25 3.88
N THR A 160 -4.80 4.11 3.20
CA THR A 160 -4.68 2.79 3.83
C THR A 160 -3.27 2.64 4.40
N ASN A 161 -3.16 2.04 5.58
CA ASN A 161 -1.94 1.97 6.40
C ASN A 161 -1.45 3.34 6.88
N GLY A 162 -2.27 4.39 6.80
CA GLY A 162 -1.82 5.76 6.99
C GLY A 162 -1.25 6.06 8.37
N SER A 163 -1.78 5.48 9.46
CA SER A 163 -1.19 5.64 10.79
C SER A 163 -0.20 4.53 11.17
N SER A 164 -0.24 3.40 10.45
CA SER A 164 0.56 2.21 10.73
C SER A 164 1.86 2.16 9.94
N ALA A 165 1.91 2.81 8.78
CA ALA A 165 3.07 2.76 7.89
C ALA A 165 4.25 3.58 8.41
N ASP A 166 5.44 3.19 7.98
CA ASP A 166 6.72 3.86 8.22
C ASP A 166 7.18 4.60 6.97
N ILE A 167 6.85 4.06 5.78
CA ILE A 167 7.27 4.54 4.46
C ILE A 167 6.04 4.78 3.59
N TYR A 168 5.99 5.94 2.94
CA TYR A 168 4.88 6.36 2.09
C TYR A 168 5.37 6.72 0.70
N VAL A 169 4.74 6.20 -0.34
CA VAL A 169 4.82 6.78 -1.69
C VAL A 169 3.73 7.85 -1.79
N LEU A 170 4.12 9.13 -1.87
CA LEU A 170 3.24 10.28 -1.82
C LEU A 170 3.39 11.16 -3.06
N PHE A 171 2.29 11.70 -3.56
CA PHE A 171 2.26 12.54 -4.75
C PHE A 171 1.89 13.97 -4.40
N ALA A 172 2.66 14.93 -4.93
CA ALA A 172 2.38 16.35 -4.81
C ALA A 172 2.75 17.07 -6.11
N LYS A 173 2.23 18.27 -6.32
CA LYS A 173 2.59 19.09 -7.46
C LYS A 173 3.76 20.00 -7.13
N ASP A 174 4.85 19.84 -7.85
CA ASP A 174 5.96 20.80 -7.83
C ASP A 174 5.51 22.10 -8.46
N VAL A 175 5.48 23.17 -7.67
CA VAL A 175 5.00 24.49 -8.09
C VAL A 175 6.02 25.24 -8.96
N ASP A 176 7.29 24.83 -8.93
CA ASP A 176 8.37 25.40 -9.72
C ASP A 176 8.55 24.66 -11.07
N HIS A 177 7.80 23.57 -11.31
CA HIS A 177 7.87 22.82 -12.56
C HIS A 177 7.24 23.62 -13.73
N PRO A 178 7.88 23.65 -14.94
CA PRO A 178 7.40 24.45 -16.08
C PRO A 178 5.95 24.17 -16.50
N GLU A 179 5.48 22.94 -16.33
CA GLU A 179 4.11 22.54 -16.69
C GLU A 179 3.08 22.77 -15.57
N PHE A 180 3.52 23.27 -14.40
CA PHE A 180 2.58 23.59 -13.30
C PHE A 180 1.62 24.70 -13.73
N GLY A 181 0.32 24.40 -13.67
CA GLY A 181 -0.73 25.32 -14.13
C GLY A 181 -1.00 25.30 -15.63
N GLU A 182 -0.13 24.74 -16.46
CA GLU A 182 -0.35 24.59 -17.92
C GLU A 182 -1.11 23.32 -18.25
N LYS A 183 -0.70 22.18 -17.65
CA LYS A 183 -1.38 20.90 -17.78
C LYS A 183 -2.00 20.50 -16.45
N LYS A 184 -3.16 19.85 -16.48
CA LYS A 184 -3.87 19.43 -15.26
C LYS A 184 -3.04 18.54 -14.36
N HIS A 185 -2.21 17.64 -14.91
CA HIS A 185 -1.27 16.77 -14.19
C HIS A 185 0.16 17.35 -14.16
N GLY A 186 0.39 18.52 -14.72
CA GLY A 186 1.72 19.14 -14.79
C GLY A 186 2.33 19.34 -13.41
N GLY A 187 3.62 19.02 -13.29
CA GLY A 187 4.38 19.11 -12.06
C GLY A 187 4.08 18.01 -11.03
N THR A 188 3.18 17.04 -11.33
CA THR A 188 2.94 15.93 -10.39
C THR A 188 4.22 15.12 -10.21
N THR A 189 4.70 15.07 -8.99
CA THR A 189 5.96 14.43 -8.59
C THR A 189 5.67 13.40 -7.49
N ALA A 190 6.34 12.25 -7.56
CA ALA A 190 6.25 11.19 -6.57
C ALA A 190 7.43 11.28 -5.60
N PHE A 191 7.15 11.14 -4.31
CA PHE A 191 8.12 11.23 -3.22
C PHE A 191 8.06 9.98 -2.35
N ILE A 192 9.22 9.54 -1.87
CA ILE A 192 9.30 8.62 -0.72
C ILE A 192 9.32 9.48 0.54
N VAL A 193 8.30 9.34 1.37
CA VAL A 193 8.15 10.10 2.62
C VAL A 193 8.24 9.14 3.80
N GLU A 194 9.00 9.48 4.83
CA GLU A 194 9.04 8.72 6.07
C GLU A 194 8.15 9.37 7.13
N LYS A 195 7.53 8.55 7.97
CA LYS A 195 6.68 9.01 9.08
C LYS A 195 7.38 10.00 10.01
N ALA A 196 8.69 9.86 10.16
CA ALA A 196 9.52 10.67 11.04
C ALA A 196 9.90 12.05 10.46
N PHE A 197 9.55 12.35 9.21
CA PHE A 197 9.92 13.63 8.60
C PHE A 197 9.20 14.81 9.29
N GLU A 198 9.96 15.88 9.52
CA GLU A 198 9.43 17.11 10.09
C GLU A 198 8.28 17.65 9.24
N GLY A 199 7.16 18.03 9.88
CA GLY A 199 5.97 18.53 9.20
C GLY A 199 5.01 17.46 8.68
N PHE A 200 5.33 16.16 8.84
CA PHE A 200 4.40 15.06 8.58
C PHE A 200 3.58 14.74 9.83
N SER A 201 2.27 14.54 9.67
CA SER A 201 1.41 14.06 10.75
C SER A 201 0.21 13.28 10.22
N VAL A 202 -0.25 12.36 11.05
CA VAL A 202 -1.46 11.57 10.80
C VAL A 202 -2.67 12.38 11.26
N GLY A 203 -3.66 12.48 10.38
CA GLY A 203 -4.91 13.19 10.66
C GLY A 203 -6.00 12.26 11.15
N LYS A 204 -7.24 12.53 10.73
CA LYS A 204 -8.42 11.81 11.18
C LYS A 204 -8.43 10.37 10.67
N LYS A 205 -8.71 9.41 11.56
CA LYS A 205 -9.06 8.04 11.19
C LYS A 205 -10.51 7.98 10.69
N GLU A 206 -10.74 7.22 9.63
CA GLU A 206 -12.06 7.07 9.02
C GLU A 206 -12.90 6.01 9.73
N ASP A 207 -14.16 6.32 10.00
CA ASP A 207 -15.15 5.34 10.45
C ASP A 207 -15.84 4.73 9.21
N LYS A 208 -15.55 3.45 8.95
CA LYS A 208 -15.96 2.76 7.72
C LYS A 208 -17.11 1.79 7.99
N LEU A 209 -17.92 1.50 6.94
CA LEU A 209 -19.00 0.53 6.97
C LEU A 209 -18.46 -0.92 7.14
N GLY A 210 -17.36 -1.23 6.48
CA GLY A 210 -16.69 -2.54 6.52
C GLY A 210 -15.18 -2.37 6.41
N ILE A 211 -14.44 -3.48 6.52
CA ILE A 211 -12.96 -3.51 6.52
C ILE A 211 -12.44 -2.52 7.58
N ARG A 212 -13.04 -2.56 8.76
CA ARG A 212 -12.89 -1.51 9.78
C ARG A 212 -11.58 -1.59 10.53
N SER A 213 -10.97 -2.76 10.60
CA SER A 213 -9.64 -2.93 11.18
C SER A 213 -8.51 -2.53 10.22
N SER A 214 -8.80 -2.30 8.94
CA SER A 214 -7.85 -1.62 8.06
C SER A 214 -7.68 -0.18 8.49
N ASP A 215 -6.45 0.21 8.81
CA ASP A 215 -6.11 1.56 9.21
C ASP A 215 -6.19 2.50 8.00
N THR A 216 -7.19 3.35 8.00
CA THR A 216 -7.45 4.32 6.94
C THR A 216 -7.59 5.71 7.56
N CYS A 217 -6.74 6.64 7.17
CA CYS A 217 -6.75 8.00 7.75
C CYS A 217 -6.38 9.07 6.72
N SER A 218 -6.48 10.34 7.11
CA SER A 218 -5.86 11.43 6.38
C SER A 218 -4.40 11.60 6.80
N LEU A 219 -3.58 12.19 5.92
CA LEU A 219 -2.21 12.62 6.21
C LEU A 219 -2.14 14.14 6.03
N ILE A 220 -1.51 14.81 6.98
CA ILE A 220 -1.35 16.27 6.99
C ILE A 220 0.12 16.59 6.78
N LEU A 221 0.38 17.38 5.74
CA LEU A 221 1.70 17.89 5.40
C LEU A 221 1.71 19.39 5.66
N LYS A 222 2.45 19.80 6.66
CA LYS A 222 2.60 21.21 7.04
C LYS A 222 4.08 21.56 7.08
N ASP A 223 4.55 22.19 6.01
CA ASP A 223 5.97 22.44 5.78
C ASP A 223 6.80 21.15 5.90
N CYS A 224 6.26 20.03 5.39
CA CYS A 224 6.89 18.73 5.49
C CYS A 224 8.16 18.70 4.64
N ARG A 225 9.30 18.42 5.30
CA ARG A 225 10.62 18.47 4.69
C ARG A 225 11.01 17.09 4.15
N VAL A 226 11.08 16.98 2.84
CA VAL A 226 11.42 15.73 2.13
C VAL A 226 12.74 15.95 1.38
N PRO A 227 13.79 15.17 1.64
CA PRO A 227 15.07 15.27 0.92
C PRO A 227 14.91 15.16 -0.59
N VAL A 228 15.71 15.89 -1.38
CA VAL A 228 15.61 15.85 -2.85
C VAL A 228 15.89 14.47 -3.42
N GLU A 229 16.75 13.69 -2.77
CA GLU A 229 17.07 12.31 -3.09
C GLU A 229 15.87 11.35 -2.96
N ASN A 230 14.78 11.79 -2.30
CA ASN A 230 13.55 11.01 -2.16
C ASN A 230 12.53 11.23 -3.29
N VAL A 231 12.88 12.01 -4.31
CA VAL A 231 12.06 12.11 -5.53
C VAL A 231 12.21 10.81 -6.33
N LEU A 232 11.08 10.15 -6.61
CA LEU A 232 11.07 8.93 -7.42
C LEU A 232 11.20 9.28 -8.91
N LYS A 233 12.14 8.64 -9.60
CA LYS A 233 12.42 8.74 -11.04
C LYS A 233 12.83 10.15 -11.48
N GLY A 234 12.01 11.15 -11.19
CA GLY A 234 12.27 12.55 -11.57
C GLY A 234 11.10 13.48 -11.28
N VAL A 235 11.41 14.76 -11.25
CA VAL A 235 10.43 15.83 -11.04
C VAL A 235 9.44 15.85 -12.21
N GLY A 236 8.14 15.93 -11.91
CA GLY A 236 7.09 15.92 -12.93
C GLY A 236 6.68 14.52 -13.45
N GLU A 237 7.44 13.47 -13.11
CA GLU A 237 7.18 12.09 -13.55
C GLU A 237 6.16 11.33 -12.67
N GLY A 238 5.58 11.97 -11.66
CA GLY A 238 4.71 11.31 -10.69
C GLY A 238 3.39 10.82 -11.29
N PHE A 239 2.79 11.51 -12.25
CA PHE A 239 1.50 11.08 -12.81
C PHE A 239 1.60 9.75 -13.57
N PRO A 240 2.56 9.51 -14.47
CA PRO A 240 2.80 8.20 -15.07
C PRO A 240 3.10 7.11 -14.03
N ILE A 241 3.87 7.42 -12.99
CA ILE A 241 4.15 6.49 -11.88
C ILE A 241 2.84 6.09 -11.19
N ALA A 242 1.97 7.07 -10.87
CA ALA A 242 0.70 6.80 -10.23
C ALA A 242 -0.21 5.90 -11.08
N MET A 243 -0.30 6.16 -12.38
CA MET A 243 -1.12 5.33 -13.29
C MET A 243 -0.57 3.91 -13.40
N ASN A 244 0.74 3.76 -13.54
CA ASN A 244 1.38 2.45 -13.60
C ASN A 244 1.15 1.63 -12.31
N ALA A 245 1.30 2.24 -11.12
CA ALA A 245 1.04 1.59 -9.85
C ALA A 245 -0.42 1.14 -9.73
N LEU A 246 -1.38 2.00 -10.10
CA LEU A 246 -2.80 1.67 -10.05
C LEU A 246 -3.18 0.56 -11.04
N ASP A 247 -2.62 0.54 -12.25
CA ASP A 247 -2.91 -0.50 -13.24
C ASP A 247 -2.44 -1.87 -12.76
N ASN A 248 -1.25 -1.96 -12.18
CA ASN A 248 -0.71 -3.21 -11.65
C ASN A 248 -1.51 -3.68 -10.41
N SER A 249 -1.84 -2.78 -9.48
CA SER A 249 -2.50 -3.13 -8.22
C SER A 249 -3.97 -3.57 -8.38
N ARG A 250 -4.61 -3.31 -9.52
CA ARG A 250 -6.02 -3.73 -9.77
C ARG A 250 -6.22 -5.24 -9.67
N ILE A 251 -5.21 -6.02 -10.06
CA ILE A 251 -5.25 -7.48 -10.00
C ILE A 251 -5.39 -7.94 -8.54
N GLY A 252 -4.59 -7.38 -7.63
CA GLY A 252 -4.67 -7.66 -6.20
C GLY A 252 -6.04 -7.32 -5.60
N ILE A 253 -6.61 -6.15 -5.96
CA ILE A 253 -7.95 -5.77 -5.47
C ILE A 253 -9.06 -6.69 -6.04
N ALA A 254 -8.92 -7.18 -7.28
CA ALA A 254 -9.84 -8.19 -7.83
C ALA A 254 -9.74 -9.52 -7.07
N ALA A 255 -8.52 -9.96 -6.75
CA ALA A 255 -8.29 -11.16 -5.94
C ALA A 255 -8.85 -11.00 -4.50
N GLN A 256 -8.70 -9.81 -3.90
CA GLN A 256 -9.33 -9.50 -2.60
C GLN A 256 -10.84 -9.64 -2.66
N ALA A 257 -11.50 -9.08 -3.68
CA ALA A 257 -12.95 -9.19 -3.83
C ALA A 257 -13.40 -10.66 -3.99
N LEU A 258 -12.62 -11.47 -4.72
CA LEU A 258 -12.88 -12.90 -4.87
C LEU A 258 -12.74 -13.63 -3.53
N GLY A 259 -11.69 -13.37 -2.75
CA GLY A 259 -11.49 -13.94 -1.42
C GLY A 259 -12.63 -13.61 -0.46
N ILE A 260 -13.10 -12.35 -0.43
CA ILE A 260 -14.26 -11.93 0.36
C ILE A 260 -15.53 -12.69 -0.05
N ALA A 261 -15.76 -12.84 -1.35
CA ALA A 261 -16.90 -13.58 -1.88
C ALA A 261 -16.84 -15.05 -1.46
N GLN A 262 -15.67 -15.69 -1.57
CA GLN A 262 -15.45 -17.07 -1.16
C GLN A 262 -15.68 -17.28 0.34
N GLY A 263 -15.09 -16.45 1.19
CA GLY A 263 -15.27 -16.55 2.65
C GLY A 263 -16.72 -16.32 3.08
N SER A 264 -17.41 -15.37 2.44
CA SER A 264 -18.84 -15.12 2.70
C SER A 264 -19.71 -16.30 2.28
N PHE A 265 -19.40 -16.92 1.14
CA PHE A 265 -20.10 -18.11 0.65
C PHE A 265 -19.91 -19.30 1.61
N GLU A 266 -18.67 -19.56 2.05
CA GLU A 266 -18.36 -20.64 2.99
C GLU A 266 -19.09 -20.45 4.33
N ALA A 267 -19.08 -19.23 4.88
CA ALA A 267 -19.80 -18.92 6.10
C ALA A 267 -21.31 -19.14 5.97
N ALA A 268 -21.90 -18.71 4.86
CA ALA A 268 -23.32 -18.92 4.58
C ALA A 268 -23.69 -20.40 4.40
N LEU A 269 -22.84 -21.17 3.70
CA LEU A 269 -23.02 -22.59 3.48
C LEU A 269 -22.95 -23.37 4.80
N ASN A 270 -21.94 -23.11 5.63
CA ASN A 270 -21.80 -23.73 6.93
C ASN A 270 -23.02 -23.45 7.81
N TYR A 271 -23.46 -22.20 7.88
CA TYR A 271 -24.65 -21.84 8.63
C TYR A 271 -25.93 -22.53 8.11
N ALA A 272 -26.08 -22.71 6.78
CA ALA A 272 -27.20 -23.43 6.21
C ALA A 272 -27.19 -24.92 6.59
N HIS A 273 -26.04 -25.55 6.74
CA HIS A 273 -25.89 -26.93 7.21
C HIS A 273 -26.23 -27.11 8.69
N GLU A 274 -26.01 -26.08 9.51
CA GLU A 274 -26.36 -26.10 10.95
C GLU A 274 -27.86 -25.94 11.20
N ARG A 275 -28.57 -25.34 10.24
CA ARG A 275 -30.04 -25.05 10.32
C ARG A 275 -30.86 -26.14 9.72
#